data_a35cc215759c47fd09a38abf3bb737bf
#
_entry.id   a35cc215759c47fd09a38abf3bb737bf
#
_cell.length_a   1.000
_cell.length_b   1.000
_cell.length_c   1.000
_cell.angle_alpha   90.00
_cell.angle_beta   90.00
_cell.angle_gamma   90.00
#
_symmetry.space_group_name_H-M   'P 1'
#
loop_
_entity.id
_entity.type
_entity.pdbx_description
1 polymer ?
#
loop_
_entity_poly.entity_id
_entity_poly.type
_entity_poly.pdbx_seq_one_letter_code
_entity_poly.pdbx_strand_id
1 'polypeptide(L)'
;MARPRAGGRAFRAMVTDLWLAVRTGRPSLGRMAFFPAGAYKQVKAIADPAADWKARLWDDFAADVRAAHRLLGRHARTARLVKVLVAAGEAAWIDPGACFNSIGYWHVANSRVVYRVGGQERSFGIASLISWRGDWYVVHFGGVVRPAAGMVDAPAAGPGTVGPQGGC
;
A
#
# COMPACT_ATOMS: atom_id res chain seq x y z
N MET A 1 -17.07 3.85 -12.40
CA MET A 1 -16.66 2.55 -11.79
C MET A 1 -16.96 2.60 -10.30
N ALA A 2 -17.57 1.55 -9.72
CA ALA A 2 -17.89 1.53 -8.28
C ALA A 2 -16.62 1.47 -7.44
N ARG A 3 -16.62 2.17 -6.31
CA ARG A 3 -15.51 2.14 -5.35
C ARG A 3 -15.45 0.76 -4.68
N PRO A 4 -14.26 0.09 -4.65
CA PRO A 4 -14.14 -1.19 -3.97
C PRO A 4 -14.39 -1.07 -2.46
N ARG A 5 -14.89 -2.15 -1.85
CA ARG A 5 -15.12 -2.20 -0.40
C ARG A 5 -13.86 -2.65 0.33
N ALA A 6 -13.45 -1.89 1.34
CA ALA A 6 -12.46 -2.33 2.30
C ALA A 6 -13.11 -3.34 3.27
N GLY A 7 -12.67 -4.60 3.28
CA GLY A 7 -13.21 -5.65 4.15
C GLY A 7 -13.84 -6.85 3.43
N GLY A 8 -14.03 -6.79 2.11
CA GLY A 8 -14.45 -7.93 1.29
C GLY A 8 -13.41 -9.06 1.26
N ARG A 9 -13.76 -10.19 0.63
CA ARG A 9 -12.85 -11.36 0.51
C ARG A 9 -11.54 -11.00 -0.19
N ALA A 10 -11.61 -10.30 -1.32
CA ALA A 10 -10.43 -9.87 -2.08
C ALA A 10 -9.53 -8.94 -1.26
N PHE A 11 -10.11 -7.96 -0.55
CA PHE A 11 -9.36 -7.08 0.33
C PHE A 11 -8.63 -7.86 1.44
N ARG A 12 -9.30 -8.82 2.10
CA ARG A 12 -8.65 -9.64 3.13
C ARG A 12 -7.51 -10.50 2.57
N ALA A 13 -7.67 -11.05 1.37
CA ALA A 13 -6.60 -11.80 0.68
C ALA A 13 -5.40 -10.88 0.41
N MET A 14 -5.63 -9.70 -0.15
CA MET A 14 -4.60 -8.68 -0.39
C MET A 14 -3.85 -8.34 0.90
N VAL A 15 -4.56 -8.08 2.00
CA VAL A 15 -3.97 -7.75 3.30
C VAL A 15 -3.15 -8.93 3.87
N THR A 16 -3.59 -10.17 3.65
CA THR A 16 -2.85 -11.37 4.08
C THR A 16 -1.52 -11.50 3.35
N ASP A 17 -1.51 -11.33 2.03
CA ASP A 17 -0.30 -11.40 1.20
C ASP A 17 0.67 -10.26 1.54
N LEU A 18 0.14 -9.05 1.72
CA LEU A 18 0.91 -7.89 2.16
C LEU A 18 1.60 -8.17 3.51
N TRP A 19 0.82 -8.65 4.48
CA TRP A 19 1.36 -8.95 5.81
C TRP A 19 2.40 -10.08 5.78
N LEU A 20 2.19 -11.09 4.97
CA LEU A 20 3.16 -12.17 4.79
C LEU A 20 4.49 -11.64 4.23
N ALA A 21 4.44 -10.75 3.23
CA ALA A 21 5.62 -10.09 2.69
C ALA A 21 6.37 -9.27 3.75
N VAL A 22 5.64 -8.45 4.51
CA VAL A 22 6.22 -7.63 5.59
C VAL A 22 6.81 -8.50 6.69
N ARG A 23 6.07 -9.50 7.17
CA ARG A 23 6.53 -10.37 8.27
C ARG A 23 7.78 -11.17 7.92
N THR A 24 7.94 -11.53 6.65
CA THR A 24 9.08 -12.32 6.16
C THR A 24 10.21 -11.49 5.55
N GLY A 25 9.98 -10.19 5.29
CA GLY A 25 10.92 -9.33 4.56
C GLY A 25 11.09 -9.73 3.09
N ARG A 26 10.12 -10.47 2.52
CA ARG A 26 10.17 -11.01 1.15
C ARG A 26 9.13 -10.34 0.27
N PRO A 27 9.50 -9.29 -0.51
CA PRO A 27 8.54 -8.53 -1.33
C PRO A 27 7.77 -9.40 -2.32
N SER A 28 8.38 -10.46 -2.86
CA SER A 28 7.74 -11.36 -3.82
C SER A 28 6.46 -12.02 -3.30
N LEU A 29 6.35 -12.23 -1.98
CA LEU A 29 5.15 -12.79 -1.37
C LEU A 29 3.98 -11.79 -1.30
N GLY A 30 4.26 -10.49 -1.46
CA GLY A 30 3.25 -9.43 -1.55
C GLY A 30 2.83 -9.08 -2.98
N ARG A 31 3.26 -9.87 -3.98
CA ARG A 31 3.01 -9.53 -5.38
C ARG A 31 1.53 -9.41 -5.74
N MET A 32 0.68 -10.23 -5.13
CA MET A 32 -0.77 -10.18 -5.37
C MET A 32 -1.44 -9.01 -4.64
N ALA A 33 -0.81 -8.48 -3.60
CA ALA A 33 -1.26 -7.28 -2.91
C ALA A 33 -0.85 -5.98 -3.62
N PHE A 34 0.17 -6.05 -4.46
CA PHE A 34 0.75 -4.90 -5.15
C PHE A 34 0.09 -4.65 -6.49
N PHE A 35 0.01 -3.38 -6.91
CA PHE A 35 -0.65 -2.98 -8.16
C PHE A 35 -0.02 -3.66 -9.38
N PRO A 36 -0.79 -4.45 -10.17
CA PRO A 36 -0.23 -5.31 -11.21
C PRO A 36 0.38 -4.53 -12.38
N ALA A 37 1.52 -5.01 -12.92
CA ALA A 37 2.16 -4.40 -14.08
C ALA A 37 1.23 -4.32 -15.30
N GLY A 38 0.40 -5.37 -15.52
CA GLY A 38 -0.57 -5.38 -16.61
C GLY A 38 -1.67 -4.32 -16.47
N ALA A 39 -2.08 -4.03 -15.22
CA ALA A 39 -3.01 -2.94 -14.92
C ALA A 39 -2.33 -1.58 -15.14
N TYR A 40 -1.10 -1.42 -14.63
CA TYR A 40 -0.35 -0.18 -14.78
C TYR A 40 -0.16 0.22 -16.25
N LYS A 41 0.20 -0.74 -17.12
CA LYS A 41 0.33 -0.51 -18.57
C LYS A 41 -0.96 -0.03 -19.25
N GLN A 42 -2.11 -0.42 -18.71
CA GLN A 42 -3.40 0.03 -19.24
C GLN A 42 -3.80 1.40 -18.69
N VAL A 43 -3.37 1.70 -17.46
CA VAL A 43 -3.72 2.96 -16.78
C VAL A 43 -2.83 4.11 -17.21
N LYS A 44 -1.52 3.89 -17.40
CA LYS A 44 -0.57 4.98 -17.65
C LYS A 44 -0.37 5.30 -19.13
N ALA A 45 -0.60 6.56 -19.49
CA ALA A 45 -0.33 7.14 -20.82
C ALA A 45 1.09 7.75 -20.85
N ILE A 46 2.11 6.94 -20.67
CA ILE A 46 3.53 7.33 -20.72
C ILE A 46 4.28 6.44 -21.72
N ALA A 47 5.46 6.86 -22.15
CA ALA A 47 6.21 6.19 -23.21
C ALA A 47 6.60 4.73 -22.86
N ASP A 48 7.09 4.47 -21.65
CA ASP A 48 7.46 3.13 -21.19
C ASP A 48 6.85 2.82 -19.81
N PRO A 49 5.58 2.44 -19.75
CA PRO A 49 4.93 2.10 -18.49
C PRO A 49 5.47 0.83 -17.84
N ALA A 50 6.15 -0.04 -18.60
CA ALA A 50 6.73 -1.26 -18.03
C ALA A 50 8.00 -0.96 -17.23
N ALA A 51 8.91 -0.16 -17.79
CA ALA A 51 10.12 0.28 -17.10
C ALA A 51 9.77 1.15 -15.89
N ASP A 52 8.85 2.09 -16.04
CA ASP A 52 8.40 2.95 -14.94
C ASP A 52 7.74 2.14 -13.81
N TRP A 53 6.89 1.16 -14.13
CA TRP A 53 6.32 0.28 -13.12
C TRP A 53 7.40 -0.47 -12.34
N LYS A 54 8.43 -0.97 -13.05
CA LYS A 54 9.51 -1.71 -12.41
C LYS A 54 10.34 -0.82 -11.49
N ALA A 55 10.82 0.30 -11.99
CA ALA A 55 11.78 1.15 -11.29
C ALA A 55 11.14 1.98 -10.17
N ARG A 56 10.00 2.61 -10.45
CA ARG A 56 9.36 3.57 -9.54
C ARG A 56 8.33 2.94 -8.61
N LEU A 57 7.62 1.87 -9.05
CA LEU A 57 6.61 1.24 -8.21
C LEU A 57 7.13 -0.03 -7.53
N TRP A 58 7.57 -1.02 -8.31
CA TRP A 58 7.95 -2.31 -7.75
C TRP A 58 9.22 -2.27 -6.89
N ASP A 59 10.24 -1.58 -7.35
CA ASP A 59 11.51 -1.49 -6.60
C ASP A 59 11.31 -0.68 -5.31
N ASP A 60 10.49 0.39 -5.37
CA ASP A 60 10.08 1.16 -4.20
C ASP A 60 9.26 0.31 -3.22
N PHE A 61 8.26 -0.42 -3.69
CA PHE A 61 7.48 -1.33 -2.86
C PHE A 61 8.38 -2.39 -2.20
N ALA A 62 9.36 -2.92 -2.93
CA ALA A 62 10.29 -3.89 -2.38
C ALA A 62 11.16 -3.27 -1.27
N ALA A 63 11.60 -2.03 -1.42
CA ALA A 63 12.31 -1.28 -0.39
C ALA A 63 11.42 -1.02 0.84
N ASP A 64 10.16 -0.64 0.61
CA ASP A 64 9.16 -0.39 1.66
C ASP A 64 8.86 -1.65 2.48
N VAL A 65 8.66 -2.80 1.83
CA VAL A 65 8.43 -4.09 2.51
C VAL A 65 9.61 -4.45 3.41
N ARG A 66 10.84 -4.26 2.94
CA ARG A 66 12.05 -4.51 3.75
C ARG A 66 12.15 -3.53 4.91
N ALA A 67 11.79 -2.26 4.70
CA ALA A 67 11.77 -1.25 5.76
C ALA A 67 10.71 -1.58 6.82
N ALA A 68 9.49 -1.94 6.41
CA ALA A 68 8.43 -2.36 7.32
C ALA A 68 8.83 -3.63 8.10
N HIS A 69 9.52 -4.59 7.45
CA HIS A 69 10.07 -5.77 8.12
C HIS A 69 11.05 -5.39 9.24
N ARG A 70 11.94 -4.43 9.00
CA ARG A 70 12.88 -3.95 10.04
C ARG A 70 12.19 -3.41 11.28
N LEU A 71 10.97 -2.82 11.16
CA LEU A 71 10.19 -2.37 12.30
C LEU A 71 9.76 -3.52 13.23
N LEU A 72 9.63 -4.73 12.71
CA LEU A 72 9.29 -5.91 13.51
C LEU A 72 10.49 -6.43 14.30
N GLY A 73 11.71 -6.14 13.86
CA GLY A 73 12.96 -6.53 14.50
C GLY A 73 13.03 -8.03 14.79
N ARG A 74 13.60 -8.40 15.93
CA ARG A 74 13.72 -9.80 16.39
C ARG A 74 12.37 -10.50 16.59
N HIS A 75 11.29 -9.75 16.68
CA HIS A 75 9.94 -10.27 16.94
C HIS A 75 9.14 -10.53 15.64
N ALA A 76 9.73 -10.42 14.45
CA ALA A 76 9.04 -10.58 13.17
C ALA A 76 8.25 -11.90 13.09
N ARG A 77 8.79 -13.00 13.62
CA ARG A 77 8.13 -14.32 13.60
C ARG A 77 6.86 -14.39 14.45
N THR A 78 6.79 -13.62 15.51
CA THR A 78 5.67 -13.58 16.47
C THR A 78 4.74 -12.40 16.26
N ALA A 79 5.13 -11.44 15.41
CA ALA A 79 4.30 -10.30 15.06
C ALA A 79 2.97 -10.75 14.43
N ARG A 80 1.88 -10.08 14.82
CA ARG A 80 0.51 -10.39 14.38
C ARG A 80 -0.11 -9.16 13.74
N LEU A 81 -0.68 -9.33 12.56
CA LEU A 81 -1.59 -8.35 11.99
C LEU A 81 -2.82 -8.22 12.89
N VAL A 82 -3.21 -6.99 13.20
CA VAL A 82 -4.45 -6.69 13.92
C VAL A 82 -5.54 -6.28 12.94
N LYS A 83 -5.28 -5.24 12.13
CA LYS A 83 -6.23 -4.73 11.13
C LYS A 83 -5.52 -3.81 10.13
N VAL A 84 -6.22 -3.48 9.06
CA VAL A 84 -5.87 -2.35 8.19
C VAL A 84 -6.95 -1.28 8.36
N LEU A 85 -6.53 -0.08 8.73
CA LEU A 85 -7.38 1.11 8.79
C LEU A 85 -7.35 1.77 7.42
N VAL A 86 -8.44 1.68 6.69
CA VAL A 86 -8.58 2.33 5.39
C VAL A 86 -9.28 3.67 5.59
N ALA A 87 -8.65 4.75 5.11
CA ALA A 87 -9.21 6.09 5.12
C ALA A 87 -10.33 6.24 4.08
N ALA A 88 -11.39 5.45 4.21
CA ALA A 88 -12.43 5.35 3.19
C ALA A 88 -13.15 6.68 2.92
N GLY A 89 -13.20 7.59 3.92
CA GLY A 89 -13.73 8.96 3.76
C GLY A 89 -12.87 9.84 2.85
N GLU A 90 -11.58 9.50 2.72
CA GLU A 90 -10.59 10.21 1.89
C GLU A 90 -10.48 9.59 0.48
N ALA A 91 -11.34 8.64 0.13
CA ALA A 91 -11.32 8.03 -1.18
C ALA A 91 -11.73 9.05 -2.26
N ALA A 92 -10.89 9.27 -3.25
CA ALA A 92 -11.15 10.15 -4.38
C ALA A 92 -11.07 9.38 -5.70
N TRP A 93 -11.88 9.80 -6.64
CA TRP A 93 -11.79 9.36 -8.02
C TRP A 93 -10.72 10.20 -8.73
N ILE A 94 -9.75 9.54 -9.32
CA ILE A 94 -8.73 10.17 -10.17
C ILE A 94 -9.18 10.01 -11.62
N ASP A 95 -9.45 11.12 -12.27
CA ASP A 95 -9.99 11.13 -13.64
C ASP A 95 -8.96 10.68 -14.69
N PRO A 96 -9.42 10.15 -15.82
CA PRO A 96 -8.60 10.03 -17.03
C PRO A 96 -8.01 11.40 -17.39
N GLY A 97 -6.74 11.42 -17.78
CA GLY A 97 -5.97 12.64 -18.05
C GLY A 97 -5.21 13.16 -16.83
N ALA A 98 -5.73 12.98 -15.62
CA ALA A 98 -4.98 13.30 -14.41
C ALA A 98 -3.81 12.33 -14.21
N CYS A 99 -2.66 12.81 -13.67
CA CYS A 99 -1.49 11.98 -13.35
C CYS A 99 -0.98 11.14 -14.53
N PHE A 100 -1.15 11.59 -15.75
CA PHE A 100 -0.86 10.82 -16.98
C PHE A 100 -1.62 9.49 -17.05
N ASN A 101 -2.86 9.45 -16.60
CA ASN A 101 -3.69 8.26 -16.65
C ASN A 101 -4.61 8.29 -17.91
N SER A 102 -4.70 7.19 -18.64
CA SER A 102 -5.69 6.98 -19.68
C SER A 102 -7.02 6.42 -19.14
N ILE A 103 -6.99 5.81 -17.97
CA ILE A 103 -8.16 5.23 -17.31
C ILE A 103 -8.21 5.76 -15.86
N GLY A 104 -9.39 6.20 -15.42
CA GLY A 104 -9.59 6.64 -14.05
C GLY A 104 -9.64 5.49 -13.04
N TYR A 105 -9.31 5.78 -11.80
CA TYR A 105 -9.37 4.83 -10.68
C TYR A 105 -9.68 5.51 -9.36
N TRP A 106 -10.14 4.74 -8.38
CA TRP A 106 -10.23 5.21 -7.01
C TRP A 106 -8.87 5.17 -6.31
N HIS A 107 -8.55 6.23 -5.61
CA HIS A 107 -7.37 6.36 -4.78
C HIS A 107 -7.76 6.61 -3.32
N VAL A 108 -7.07 5.95 -2.39
CA VAL A 108 -7.16 6.24 -0.94
C VAL A 108 -5.76 6.45 -0.40
N ALA A 109 -5.52 7.62 0.14
CA ALA A 109 -4.28 7.95 0.81
C ALA A 109 -4.32 7.60 2.31
N ASN A 110 -3.14 7.54 2.93
CA ASN A 110 -2.97 7.48 4.39
C ASN A 110 -3.72 6.36 5.13
N SER A 111 -3.89 5.21 4.51
CA SER A 111 -4.32 4.01 5.23
C SER A 111 -3.20 3.49 6.15
N ARG A 112 -3.53 2.64 7.13
CA ARG A 112 -2.53 2.14 8.08
C ARG A 112 -2.66 0.64 8.32
N VAL A 113 -1.52 -0.04 8.37
CA VAL A 113 -1.42 -1.42 8.86
C VAL A 113 -1.17 -1.37 10.36
N VAL A 114 -2.10 -1.92 11.14
CA VAL A 114 -1.98 -2.04 12.59
C VAL A 114 -1.55 -3.46 12.93
N TYR A 115 -0.51 -3.59 13.73
CA TYR A 115 0.07 -4.88 14.10
C TYR A 115 0.50 -4.90 15.56
N ARG A 116 0.62 -6.10 16.13
CA ARG A 116 1.13 -6.31 17.49
C ARG A 116 2.49 -6.99 17.45
N VAL A 117 3.45 -6.42 18.14
CA VAL A 117 4.82 -6.92 18.22
C VAL A 117 5.37 -6.68 19.64
N GLY A 118 6.00 -7.70 20.24
CA GLY A 118 6.53 -7.58 21.62
C GLY A 118 5.48 -7.17 22.66
N GLY A 119 4.22 -7.61 22.48
CA GLY A 119 3.10 -7.25 23.34
C GLY A 119 2.48 -5.86 23.07
N GLN A 120 3.10 -5.02 22.27
CA GLN A 120 2.63 -3.67 21.96
C GLN A 120 1.95 -3.58 20.61
N GLU A 121 0.88 -2.79 20.52
CA GLU A 121 0.24 -2.41 19.26
C GLU A 121 0.99 -1.24 18.63
N ARG A 122 1.30 -1.37 17.35
CA ARG A 122 2.01 -0.40 16.53
C ARG A 122 1.37 -0.32 15.15
N SER A 123 1.75 0.66 14.35
CA SER A 123 1.29 0.76 12.97
C SER A 123 2.35 1.33 12.05
N PHE A 124 2.18 1.09 10.75
CA PHE A 124 2.86 1.85 9.70
C PHE A 124 1.87 2.27 8.63
N GLY A 125 2.19 3.36 7.92
CA GLY A 125 1.32 3.93 6.90
C GLY A 125 1.35 3.16 5.58
N ILE A 126 0.21 3.18 4.88
CA ILE A 126 0.07 2.90 3.47
C ILE A 126 -0.22 4.24 2.80
N ALA A 127 0.75 4.80 2.09
CA ALA A 127 0.61 6.10 1.45
C ALA A 127 -0.42 6.08 0.33
N SER A 128 -0.55 4.95 -0.38
CA SER A 128 -1.43 4.86 -1.54
C SER A 128 -2.02 3.46 -1.70
N LEU A 129 -3.36 3.41 -1.68
CA LEU A 129 -4.16 2.31 -2.21
C LEU A 129 -4.84 2.79 -3.49
N ILE A 130 -4.79 2.00 -4.55
CA ILE A 130 -5.50 2.28 -5.80
C ILE A 130 -6.38 1.11 -6.21
N SER A 131 -7.46 1.42 -6.92
CA SER A 131 -8.42 0.42 -7.37
C SER A 131 -8.12 -0.07 -8.77
N TRP A 132 -8.35 -1.37 -9.00
CA TRP A 132 -8.38 -1.95 -10.33
C TRP A 132 -9.41 -3.07 -10.40
N ARG A 133 -10.32 -2.98 -11.37
CA ARG A 133 -11.37 -4.00 -11.61
C ARG A 133 -12.18 -4.40 -10.37
N GLY A 134 -12.45 -3.44 -9.49
CA GLY A 134 -13.25 -3.67 -8.30
C GLY A 134 -12.49 -4.08 -7.04
N ASP A 135 -11.15 -4.22 -7.12
CA ASP A 135 -10.28 -4.57 -6.00
C ASP A 135 -9.32 -3.42 -5.64
N TRP A 136 -8.84 -3.43 -4.40
CA TRP A 136 -7.80 -2.55 -3.90
C TRP A 136 -6.41 -3.17 -4.02
N TYR A 137 -5.43 -2.34 -4.35
CA TYR A 137 -4.01 -2.70 -4.41
C TYR A 137 -3.15 -1.66 -3.71
N VAL A 138 -2.11 -2.11 -3.03
CA VAL A 138 -1.09 -1.23 -2.44
C VAL A 138 -0.15 -0.74 -3.53
N VAL A 139 0.26 0.52 -3.44
CA VAL A 139 1.33 1.07 -4.28
C VAL A 139 2.54 1.44 -3.44
N HIS A 140 2.36 2.24 -2.39
CA HIS A 140 3.47 2.72 -1.54
C HIS A 140 3.13 2.60 -0.06
N PHE A 141 4.15 2.36 0.77
CA PHE A 141 4.07 2.53 2.22
C PHE A 141 4.51 3.95 2.63
N GLY A 142 4.23 4.30 3.88
CA GLY A 142 4.59 5.57 4.47
C GLY A 142 3.43 6.53 4.63
N GLY A 143 3.74 7.75 5.04
CA GLY A 143 2.78 8.86 5.08
C GLY A 143 2.55 9.48 3.71
N VAL A 144 1.62 10.45 3.63
CA VAL A 144 1.27 11.12 2.36
C VAL A 144 2.44 11.91 1.79
N VAL A 145 3.19 12.59 2.64
CA VAL A 145 4.46 13.17 2.22
C VAL A 145 5.53 12.09 2.40
N ARG A 146 5.74 11.33 1.36
CA ARG A 146 6.71 10.24 1.34
C ARG A 146 8.06 10.77 0.85
N PRO A 147 9.07 10.91 1.72
CA PRO A 147 10.35 11.52 1.34
C PRO A 147 11.15 10.63 0.39
N ALA A 148 11.10 9.30 0.55
CA ALA A 148 11.80 8.34 -0.31
C ALA A 148 11.26 6.92 -0.13
N ALA A 149 11.60 6.03 -1.08
CA ALA A 149 11.38 4.59 -0.95
C ALA A 149 12.14 4.01 0.25
N GLY A 150 11.53 3.08 0.95
CA GLY A 150 12.12 2.45 2.14
C GLY A 150 12.07 3.30 3.41
N MET A 151 11.41 4.46 3.37
CA MET A 151 11.13 5.28 4.55
C MET A 151 9.66 5.10 4.95
N VAL A 152 9.43 4.20 5.89
CA VAL A 152 8.09 3.87 6.36
C VAL A 152 7.74 4.72 7.57
N ASP A 153 6.61 5.41 7.49
CA ASP A 153 6.02 6.12 8.63
C ASP A 153 5.48 5.09 9.64
N ALA A 154 6.09 5.04 10.82
CA ALA A 154 5.79 4.08 11.86
C ALA A 154 5.72 4.78 13.23
N PRO A 155 4.52 5.04 13.77
CA PRO A 155 4.36 5.49 15.14
C PRO A 155 5.00 4.52 16.15
N ALA A 156 5.57 5.05 17.19
CA ALA A 156 6.22 4.25 18.22
C ALA A 156 5.26 3.25 18.89
N ALA A 157 4.00 3.64 19.07
CA ALA A 157 2.92 2.82 19.62
C ALA A 157 1.56 3.23 19.04
N GLY A 158 0.57 2.32 19.15
CA GLY A 158 -0.80 2.56 18.72
C GLY A 158 -1.03 2.56 17.20
N PRO A 159 -2.27 2.79 16.78
CA PRO A 159 -2.67 2.68 15.39
C PRO A 159 -2.17 3.82 14.48
N GLY A 160 -1.67 4.90 15.05
CA GLY A 160 -1.33 6.11 14.31
C GLY A 160 -2.56 6.85 13.79
N THR A 161 -2.31 7.95 13.09
CA THR A 161 -3.38 8.78 12.49
C THR A 161 -3.59 8.41 11.03
N VAL A 162 -4.85 8.24 10.64
CA VAL A 162 -5.25 8.19 9.25
C VAL A 162 -5.42 9.65 8.79
N GLY A 163 -4.66 10.06 7.80
CA GLY A 163 -4.55 11.47 7.44
C GLY A 163 -5.32 11.86 6.17
N PRO A 164 -5.24 13.13 5.77
CA PRO A 164 -5.89 13.64 4.58
C PRO A 164 -5.31 13.07 3.29
N GLN A 165 -6.04 13.27 2.21
CA GLN A 165 -5.65 12.81 0.89
C GLN A 165 -4.36 13.47 0.42
N GLY A 166 -3.45 12.69 -0.17
CA GLY A 166 -2.31 13.17 -0.93
C GLY A 166 -2.64 13.39 -2.40
N GLY A 167 -1.77 14.12 -3.07
CA GLY A 167 -1.83 14.29 -4.52
C GLY A 167 -1.37 13.04 -5.29
N CYS A 168 -1.31 13.16 -6.62
CA CYS A 168 -0.65 12.17 -7.46
C CYS A 168 0.82 11.98 -7.06
#